data_cb2c25cafca6116dcb580116353f543a
#
_entry.id   cb2c25cafca6116dcb580116353f543a
#
_cell.length_a   1.000
_cell.length_b   1.000
_cell.length_c   1.000
_cell.angle_alpha   90.00
_cell.angle_beta   90.00
_cell.angle_gamma   90.00
#
_symmetry.space_group_name_H-M   'P 1'
#
loop_
_entity.id
_entity.type
_entity.pdbx_description
1 polymer ?
#
loop_
_entity_poly.entity_id
_entity_poly.type
_entity_poly.pdbx_seq_one_letter_code
_entity_poly.pdbx_strand_id
1 'polypeptide(L)'
;MTELVIVKRSFEEPVAMADLEARADAVAWCFQQHGVQVLRSYFAIDRRTMISLYRAPDAEAVRETQRRAGLPVTSIWTAVVIGNVEVPAVSPPRTMIIVEREFPDPVTMELVEQTLSREGHCFSIHRADLLASHLARDGGRMVCVFSAPDAESVRIANRQIGMPVANAWPATVHVPDSAIPR
;
A
#
# COMPACT_ATOMS: atom_id res chain seq x y z
N MET A 1 18.23 11.05 -6.30
CA MET A 1 17.80 10.08 -5.28
C MET A 1 16.34 9.78 -5.56
N THR A 2 15.87 8.55 -5.49
CA THR A 2 14.46 8.22 -5.72
C THR A 2 13.78 7.86 -4.39
N GLU A 3 12.52 8.22 -4.27
CA GLU A 3 11.68 7.97 -3.10
C GLU A 3 10.60 6.94 -3.39
N LEU A 4 10.12 6.29 -2.34
CA LEU A 4 8.88 5.52 -2.37
C LEU A 4 7.72 6.48 -2.15
N VAL A 5 6.83 6.56 -3.12
CA VAL A 5 5.62 7.39 -3.05
C VAL A 5 4.40 6.49 -3.06
N ILE A 6 3.48 6.75 -2.16
CA ILE A 6 2.21 6.02 -2.06
C ILE A 6 1.07 6.94 -2.49
N VAL A 7 0.20 6.41 -3.33
CA VAL A 7 -1.03 7.08 -3.77
C VAL A 7 -2.22 6.23 -3.36
N LYS A 8 -3.13 6.82 -2.60
CA LYS A 8 -4.44 6.26 -2.32
C LYS A 8 -5.48 6.85 -3.24
N ARG A 9 -6.35 5.99 -3.76
CA ARG A 9 -7.54 6.35 -4.54
C ARG A 9 -8.78 5.77 -3.91
N SER A 10 -9.83 6.57 -3.90
CA SER A 10 -11.18 6.12 -3.56
C SER A 10 -12.10 6.43 -4.73
N PHE A 11 -12.96 5.50 -5.07
CA PHE A 11 -13.88 5.60 -6.20
C PHE A 11 -15.32 5.55 -5.68
N GLU A 12 -16.18 6.43 -6.19
CA GLU A 12 -17.61 6.44 -5.85
C GLU A 12 -18.29 5.18 -6.36
N GLU A 13 -17.93 4.75 -7.59
CA GLU A 13 -18.41 3.53 -8.21
C GLU A 13 -17.25 2.52 -8.41
N PRO A 14 -17.55 1.21 -8.42
CA PRO A 14 -16.53 0.20 -8.73
C PRO A 14 -15.90 0.43 -10.10
N VAL A 15 -14.58 0.44 -10.17
CA VAL A 15 -13.83 0.61 -11.42
C VAL A 15 -13.15 -0.69 -11.85
N ALA A 16 -12.87 -0.85 -13.13
CA ALA A 16 -12.07 -1.96 -13.62
C ALA A 16 -10.59 -1.57 -13.64
N MET A 17 -9.72 -2.51 -13.27
CA MET A 17 -8.27 -2.28 -13.31
C MET A 17 -7.79 -1.94 -14.72
N ALA A 18 -8.33 -2.61 -15.75
CA ALA A 18 -7.99 -2.34 -17.14
C ALA A 18 -8.27 -0.90 -17.58
N ASP A 19 -9.30 -0.26 -17.03
CA ASP A 19 -9.61 1.15 -17.35
C ASP A 19 -8.55 2.10 -16.75
N LEU A 20 -8.05 1.77 -15.56
CA LEU A 20 -7.00 2.54 -14.90
C LEU A 20 -5.64 2.36 -15.62
N GLU A 21 -5.34 1.14 -16.01
CA GLU A 21 -4.14 0.80 -16.80
C GLU A 21 -4.15 1.51 -18.15
N ALA A 22 -5.27 1.45 -18.88
CA ALA A 22 -5.40 2.12 -20.17
C ALA A 22 -5.17 3.65 -20.08
N ARG A 23 -5.64 4.29 -18.99
CA ARG A 23 -5.38 5.72 -18.75
C ARG A 23 -3.91 6.01 -18.46
N ALA A 24 -3.24 5.15 -17.68
CA ALA A 24 -1.82 5.29 -17.42
C ALA A 24 -0.99 5.07 -18.69
N ASP A 25 -1.32 4.05 -19.49
CA ASP A 25 -0.64 3.72 -20.74
C ASP A 25 -0.76 4.84 -21.77
N ALA A 26 -1.90 5.49 -21.87
CA ALA A 26 -2.11 6.63 -22.78
C ALA A 26 -1.12 7.80 -22.53
N VAL A 27 -0.54 7.88 -21.33
CA VAL A 27 0.43 8.91 -20.95
C VAL A 27 1.75 8.32 -20.43
N ALA A 28 2.10 7.10 -20.86
CA ALA A 28 3.32 6.39 -20.43
C ALA A 28 4.58 7.23 -20.62
N TRP A 29 4.63 8.05 -21.69
CA TRP A 29 5.71 9.01 -21.94
C TRP A 29 5.90 10.00 -20.79
N CYS A 30 4.80 10.44 -20.14
CA CYS A 30 4.85 11.37 -19.03
C CYS A 30 5.48 10.70 -17.78
N PHE A 31 5.13 9.44 -17.51
CA PHE A 31 5.76 8.66 -16.44
C PHE A 31 7.27 8.54 -16.66
N GLN A 32 7.70 8.24 -17.88
CA GLN A 32 9.11 8.15 -18.24
C GLN A 32 9.82 9.49 -18.09
N GLN A 33 9.23 10.57 -18.59
CA GLN A 33 9.80 11.92 -18.53
C GLN A 33 10.01 12.39 -17.09
N HIS A 34 9.09 12.07 -16.19
CA HIS A 34 9.17 12.45 -14.77
C HIS A 34 9.92 11.41 -13.92
N GLY A 35 10.45 10.34 -14.51
CA GLY A 35 11.17 9.29 -13.79
C GLY A 35 10.29 8.54 -12.79
N VAL A 36 9.00 8.40 -13.09
CA VAL A 36 8.02 7.74 -12.24
C VAL A 36 7.82 6.30 -12.71
N GLN A 37 8.04 5.36 -11.80
CA GLN A 37 7.84 3.94 -12.03
C GLN A 37 6.75 3.40 -11.09
N VAL A 38 5.73 2.74 -11.63
CA VAL A 38 4.76 1.97 -10.83
C VAL A 38 5.43 0.71 -10.35
N LEU A 39 5.46 0.45 -9.05
CA LEU A 39 6.02 -0.77 -8.47
C LEU A 39 4.95 -1.84 -8.32
N ARG A 40 3.82 -1.49 -7.74
CA ARG A 40 2.66 -2.36 -7.56
C ARG A 40 1.44 -1.56 -7.13
N SER A 41 0.27 -2.16 -7.30
CA SER A 41 -0.99 -1.62 -6.79
C SER A 41 -1.75 -2.70 -6.02
N TYR A 42 -2.31 -2.33 -4.89
CA TYR A 42 -3.24 -3.12 -4.11
C TYR A 42 -4.65 -2.61 -4.40
N PHE A 43 -5.48 -3.46 -4.95
CA PHE A 43 -6.82 -3.10 -5.39
C PHE A 43 -7.85 -3.84 -4.56
N ALA A 44 -8.73 -3.12 -3.89
CA ALA A 44 -9.77 -3.71 -3.06
C ALA A 44 -10.70 -4.61 -3.89
N ILE A 45 -11.16 -5.71 -3.31
CA ILE A 45 -12.05 -6.66 -4.00
C ILE A 45 -13.36 -5.99 -4.43
N ASP A 46 -13.86 -5.02 -3.65
CA ASP A 46 -15.03 -4.22 -4.02
C ASP A 46 -14.77 -3.20 -5.13
N ARG A 47 -13.51 -3.05 -5.56
CA ARG A 47 -13.05 -2.15 -6.63
C ARG A 47 -13.30 -0.66 -6.37
N ARG A 48 -13.41 -0.26 -5.08
CA ARG A 48 -13.66 1.12 -4.66
C ARG A 48 -12.46 1.79 -4.02
N THR A 49 -11.42 1.02 -3.69
CA THR A 49 -10.19 1.55 -3.08
C THR A 49 -8.97 0.94 -3.75
N MET A 50 -7.97 1.78 -4.00
CA MET A 50 -6.68 1.33 -4.50
C MET A 50 -5.55 2.08 -3.80
N ILE A 51 -4.49 1.34 -3.45
CA ILE A 51 -3.22 1.90 -2.99
C ILE A 51 -2.14 1.47 -3.96
N SER A 52 -1.47 2.43 -4.57
CA SER A 52 -0.38 2.19 -5.51
C SER A 52 0.95 2.72 -4.97
N LEU A 53 2.00 1.95 -5.15
CA LEU A 53 3.38 2.27 -4.78
C LEU A 53 4.16 2.66 -6.03
N TYR A 54 4.86 3.78 -5.93
CA TYR A 54 5.69 4.33 -6.99
C TYR A 54 7.12 4.52 -6.51
N ARG A 55 8.06 4.35 -7.42
CA ARG A 55 9.41 4.88 -7.29
C ARG A 55 9.48 6.15 -8.13
N ALA A 56 9.85 7.28 -7.53
CA ALA A 56 9.87 8.57 -8.19
C ALA A 56 10.94 9.50 -7.57
N PRO A 57 11.32 10.60 -8.24
CA PRO A 57 12.17 11.62 -7.62
C PRO A 57 11.53 12.24 -6.37
N ASP A 58 10.21 12.47 -6.41
CA ASP A 58 9.41 13.06 -5.33
C ASP A 58 7.90 12.82 -5.54
N ALA A 59 7.09 13.23 -4.58
CA ALA A 59 5.63 13.10 -4.65
C ALA A 59 5.00 14.01 -5.73
N GLU A 60 5.61 15.15 -6.07
CA GLU A 60 5.07 16.06 -7.09
C GLU A 60 5.20 15.47 -8.50
N ALA A 61 6.31 14.80 -8.81
CA ALA A 61 6.46 14.05 -10.06
C ALA A 61 5.33 13.02 -10.23
N VAL A 62 4.99 12.30 -9.17
CA VAL A 62 3.86 11.36 -9.20
C VAL A 62 2.54 12.10 -9.38
N ARG A 63 2.30 13.21 -8.65
CA ARG A 63 1.05 13.98 -8.75
C ARG A 63 0.80 14.46 -10.18
N GLU A 64 1.83 14.96 -10.85
CA GLU A 64 1.73 15.43 -12.25
C GLU A 64 1.35 14.27 -13.19
N THR A 65 1.98 13.09 -13.05
CA THR A 65 1.63 11.94 -13.88
C THR A 65 0.18 11.47 -13.66
N GLN A 66 -0.31 11.48 -12.40
CA GLN A 66 -1.70 11.13 -12.10
C GLN A 66 -2.68 12.14 -12.72
N ARG A 67 -2.35 13.42 -12.62
CA ARG A 67 -3.15 14.50 -13.22
C ARG A 67 -3.25 14.35 -14.73
N ARG A 68 -2.14 14.06 -15.41
CA ARG A 68 -2.10 13.84 -16.87
C ARG A 68 -2.88 12.61 -17.29
N ALA A 69 -2.84 11.54 -16.50
CA ALA A 69 -3.60 10.32 -16.76
C ALA A 69 -5.11 10.46 -16.44
N GLY A 70 -5.54 11.58 -15.85
CA GLY A 70 -6.93 11.73 -15.38
C GLY A 70 -7.28 10.74 -14.26
N LEU A 71 -6.28 10.28 -13.50
CA LEU A 71 -6.47 9.35 -12.40
C LEU A 71 -6.75 10.11 -11.10
N PRO A 72 -7.81 9.76 -10.36
CA PRO A 72 -8.11 10.42 -9.10
C PRO A 72 -7.03 10.14 -8.06
N VAL A 73 -6.76 11.13 -7.21
CA VAL A 73 -5.85 11.04 -6.07
C VAL A 73 -6.61 11.48 -4.83
N THR A 74 -6.85 10.56 -3.89
CA THR A 74 -7.44 10.89 -2.59
C THR A 74 -6.36 11.42 -1.64
N SER A 75 -5.20 10.76 -1.61
CA SER A 75 -4.03 11.21 -0.87
C SER A 75 -2.74 10.68 -1.49
N ILE A 76 -1.65 11.42 -1.28
CA ILE A 76 -0.31 11.09 -1.76
C ILE A 76 0.72 11.46 -0.70
N TRP A 77 1.69 10.58 -0.45
CA TRP A 77 2.77 10.82 0.52
C TRP A 77 4.01 10.01 0.19
N THR A 78 5.15 10.46 0.69
CA THR A 78 6.40 9.70 0.67
C THR A 78 6.48 8.75 1.86
N ALA A 79 7.06 7.59 1.66
CA ALA A 79 7.13 6.56 2.69
C ALA A 79 8.51 5.91 2.79
N VAL A 80 8.74 5.25 3.92
CA VAL A 80 9.84 4.30 4.13
C VAL A 80 9.28 2.89 4.32
N VAL A 81 10.02 1.90 3.85
CA VAL A 81 9.67 0.48 4.04
C VAL A 81 10.17 0.03 5.41
N ILE A 82 9.32 -0.67 6.14
CA ILE A 82 9.68 -1.38 7.37
C ILE A 82 9.54 -2.88 7.08
N GLY A 83 10.60 -3.64 7.31
CA GLY A 83 10.63 -5.07 7.03
C GLY A 83 10.93 -5.41 5.57
N ASN A 84 10.24 -6.38 5.01
CA ASN A 84 10.53 -6.88 3.67
C ASN A 84 10.07 -5.92 2.57
N VAL A 85 10.91 -5.74 1.57
CA VAL A 85 10.60 -4.95 0.36
C VAL A 85 9.73 -5.77 -0.60
N GLU A 86 9.95 -7.08 -0.68
CA GLU A 86 9.19 -7.98 -1.54
C GLU A 86 7.99 -8.56 -0.80
N VAL A 87 6.82 -8.45 -1.41
CA VAL A 87 5.58 -9.03 -0.89
C VAL A 87 5.35 -10.35 -1.64
N PRO A 88 5.39 -11.49 -0.95
CA PRO A 88 5.15 -12.79 -1.59
C PRO A 88 3.70 -12.91 -2.08
N ALA A 89 3.48 -13.78 -3.04
CA ALA A 89 2.13 -14.13 -3.49
C ALA A 89 1.32 -14.76 -2.33
N VAL A 90 0.07 -14.37 -2.24
CA VAL A 90 -0.88 -14.94 -1.27
C VAL A 90 -1.88 -15.80 -2.03
N SER A 91 -2.08 -17.03 -1.57
CA SER A 91 -2.97 -18.01 -2.21
C SER A 91 -4.02 -18.53 -1.23
N PRO A 92 -5.19 -18.94 -1.73
CA PRO A 92 -6.24 -19.54 -0.89
C PRO A 92 -5.70 -20.70 -0.02
N PRO A 93 -6.23 -20.88 1.19
CA PRO A 93 -7.37 -20.19 1.80
C PRO A 93 -7.05 -18.83 2.43
N ARG A 94 -5.85 -18.28 2.19
CA ARG A 94 -5.43 -16.98 2.71
C ARG A 94 -5.75 -15.86 1.72
N THR A 95 -5.95 -14.68 2.25
CA THR A 95 -6.26 -13.46 1.50
C THR A 95 -5.25 -12.37 1.85
N MET A 96 -4.90 -11.55 0.87
CA MET A 96 -4.13 -10.34 1.11
C MET A 96 -5.04 -9.30 1.75
N ILE A 97 -4.64 -8.78 2.90
CA ILE A 97 -5.37 -7.76 3.63
C ILE A 97 -4.50 -6.51 3.73
N ILE A 98 -5.02 -5.39 3.30
CA ILE A 98 -4.41 -4.08 3.46
C ILE A 98 -4.96 -3.43 4.73
N VAL A 99 -4.07 -2.94 5.57
CA VAL A 99 -4.41 -2.18 6.78
C VAL A 99 -3.88 -0.77 6.63
N GLU A 100 -4.77 0.18 6.72
CA GLU A 100 -4.45 1.61 6.80
C GLU A 100 -4.47 2.04 8.26
N ARG A 101 -3.46 2.82 8.64
CA ARG A 101 -3.31 3.37 9.99
C ARG A 101 -3.15 4.87 9.92
N GLU A 102 -3.74 5.53 10.87
CA GLU A 102 -3.54 6.94 11.17
C GLU A 102 -3.12 7.06 12.63
N PHE A 103 -2.09 7.83 12.87
CA PHE A 103 -1.55 8.07 14.20
C PHE A 103 -1.88 9.49 14.64
N PRO A 104 -2.49 9.69 15.83
CA PRO A 104 -2.78 11.03 16.34
C PRO A 104 -1.49 11.83 16.59
N ASP A 105 -0.44 11.14 17.01
CA ASP A 105 0.91 11.68 17.15
C ASP A 105 1.84 10.94 16.22
N PRO A 106 2.78 11.64 15.54
CA PRO A 106 3.73 10.99 14.64
C PRO A 106 4.54 9.91 15.34
N VAL A 107 4.65 8.74 14.69
CA VAL A 107 5.46 7.62 15.18
C VAL A 107 6.76 7.52 14.41
N THR A 108 7.79 6.97 15.06
CA THR A 108 9.07 6.69 14.40
C THR A 108 9.13 5.25 13.91
N MET A 109 10.03 4.99 12.97
CA MET A 109 10.31 3.65 12.47
C MET A 109 10.73 2.71 13.60
N GLU A 110 11.61 3.18 14.51
CA GLU A 110 12.10 2.41 15.65
C GLU A 110 10.96 1.97 16.59
N LEU A 111 10.02 2.87 16.87
CA LEU A 111 8.86 2.55 17.71
C LEU A 111 7.98 1.46 17.06
N VAL A 112 7.74 1.56 15.75
CA VAL A 112 6.97 0.56 15.01
C VAL A 112 7.70 -0.79 15.01
N GLU A 113 9.00 -0.82 14.71
CA GLU A 113 9.81 -2.02 14.70
C GLU A 113 9.86 -2.69 16.08
N GLN A 114 10.05 -1.92 17.15
CA GLN A 114 10.02 -2.42 18.53
C GLN A 114 8.67 -3.03 18.88
N THR A 115 7.57 -2.38 18.51
CA THR A 115 6.21 -2.88 18.75
C THR A 115 5.98 -4.20 18.00
N LEU A 116 6.34 -4.26 16.73
CA LEU A 116 6.20 -5.47 15.91
C LEU A 116 7.08 -6.62 16.42
N SER A 117 8.31 -6.33 16.88
CA SER A 117 9.22 -7.35 17.42
C SER A 117 8.71 -7.92 18.73
N ARG A 118 8.18 -7.08 19.61
CA ARG A 118 7.71 -7.49 20.94
C ARG A 118 6.37 -8.23 20.87
N GLU A 119 5.44 -7.73 20.06
CA GLU A 119 4.05 -8.17 20.05
C GLU A 119 3.69 -8.99 18.80
N GLY A 120 4.64 -9.19 17.87
CA GLY A 120 4.37 -9.84 16.58
C GLY A 120 3.84 -11.28 16.68
N HIS A 121 4.06 -11.96 17.81
CA HIS A 121 3.48 -13.29 18.07
C HIS A 121 1.95 -13.29 18.08
N CYS A 122 1.30 -12.16 18.41
CA CYS A 122 -0.16 -12.04 18.37
C CYS A 122 -0.70 -12.22 16.96
N PHE A 123 0.04 -11.79 15.93
CA PHE A 123 -0.37 -12.02 14.55
C PHE A 123 -0.45 -13.53 14.23
N SER A 124 0.53 -14.32 14.67
CA SER A 124 0.56 -15.77 14.43
C SER A 124 -0.62 -16.50 15.08
N ILE A 125 -1.06 -16.07 16.28
CA ILE A 125 -2.22 -16.63 16.97
C ILE A 125 -3.50 -16.50 16.10
N HIS A 126 -3.63 -15.36 15.40
CA HIS A 126 -4.76 -15.09 14.50
C HIS A 126 -4.47 -15.49 13.05
N ARG A 127 -3.40 -16.26 12.81
CA ARG A 127 -2.97 -16.69 11.47
C ARG A 127 -2.82 -15.51 10.50
N ALA A 128 -2.40 -14.36 11.00
CA ALA A 128 -2.09 -13.17 10.23
C ALA A 128 -0.57 -13.03 10.12
N ASP A 129 -0.03 -13.01 8.91
CA ASP A 129 1.39 -12.78 8.67
C ASP A 129 1.58 -11.38 8.07
N LEU A 130 2.37 -10.55 8.73
CA LEU A 130 2.75 -9.25 8.21
C LEU A 130 3.79 -9.43 7.11
N LEU A 131 3.45 -9.00 5.88
CA LEU A 131 4.29 -9.15 4.70
C LEU A 131 5.15 -7.91 4.44
N ALA A 132 4.56 -6.72 4.61
CA ALA A 132 5.26 -5.44 4.42
C ALA A 132 4.58 -4.32 5.21
N SER A 133 5.34 -3.29 5.55
CA SER A 133 4.84 -2.05 6.14
C SER A 133 5.48 -0.84 5.49
N HIS A 134 4.71 0.21 5.31
CA HIS A 134 5.10 1.44 4.65
C HIS A 134 4.69 2.62 5.53
N LEU A 135 5.64 3.15 6.28
CA LEU A 135 5.44 4.30 7.17
C LEU A 135 5.64 5.59 6.38
N ALA A 136 4.69 6.51 6.47
CA ALA A 136 4.86 7.85 5.94
C ALA A 136 6.04 8.55 6.63
N ARG A 137 6.81 9.36 5.87
CA ARG A 137 7.98 10.06 6.42
C ARG A 137 7.63 11.04 7.53
N ASP A 138 6.40 11.56 7.53
CA ASP A 138 5.88 12.41 8.59
C ASP A 138 5.44 11.64 9.84
N GLY A 139 5.47 10.30 9.80
CA GLY A 139 5.06 9.42 10.91
C GLY A 139 3.55 9.39 11.18
N GLY A 140 2.74 10.15 10.43
CA GLY A 140 1.31 10.31 10.72
C GLY A 140 0.42 9.18 10.17
N ARG A 141 0.94 8.35 9.28
CA ARG A 141 0.16 7.24 8.68
C ARG A 141 1.04 6.07 8.26
N MET A 142 0.44 4.89 8.15
CA MET A 142 1.13 3.69 7.71
C MET A 142 0.18 2.78 6.93
N VAL A 143 0.71 2.10 5.94
CA VAL A 143 0.03 1.02 5.20
C VAL A 143 0.77 -0.28 5.45
N CYS A 144 0.04 -1.30 5.93
CA CYS A 144 0.58 -2.64 6.14
C CYS A 144 -0.12 -3.64 5.23
N VAL A 145 0.64 -4.62 4.77
CA VAL A 145 0.15 -5.72 3.93
C VAL A 145 0.25 -6.99 4.74
N PHE A 146 -0.87 -7.69 4.88
CA PHE A 146 -0.96 -8.96 5.59
C PHE A 146 -1.40 -10.08 4.66
N SER A 147 -0.98 -11.30 5.00
CA SER A 147 -1.61 -12.54 4.57
C SER A 147 -2.39 -13.11 5.73
N ALA A 148 -3.71 -13.25 5.59
CA ALA A 148 -4.58 -13.71 6.67
C ALA A 148 -5.80 -14.49 6.12
N PRO A 149 -6.56 -15.20 6.97
CA PRO A 149 -7.83 -15.79 6.54
C PRO A 149 -8.84 -14.74 6.09
N ASP A 150 -8.91 -13.62 6.81
CA ASP A 150 -9.84 -12.51 6.58
C ASP A 150 -9.37 -11.20 7.25
N ALA A 151 -10.07 -10.11 6.99
CA ALA A 151 -9.76 -8.81 7.57
C ALA A 151 -10.05 -8.73 9.07
N GLU A 152 -11.01 -9.50 9.59
CA GLU A 152 -11.35 -9.47 11.01
C GLU A 152 -10.25 -10.10 11.86
N SER A 153 -9.65 -11.21 11.41
CA SER A 153 -8.46 -11.81 12.04
C SER A 153 -7.33 -10.77 12.22
N VAL A 154 -7.11 -9.95 11.19
CA VAL A 154 -6.10 -8.89 11.25
C VAL A 154 -6.51 -7.77 12.21
N ARG A 155 -7.79 -7.36 12.23
CA ARG A 155 -8.28 -6.33 13.16
C ARG A 155 -8.14 -6.76 14.62
N ILE A 156 -8.50 -8.02 14.93
CA ILE A 156 -8.38 -8.57 16.29
C ILE A 156 -6.91 -8.58 16.73
N ALA A 157 -6.01 -9.11 15.90
CA ALA A 157 -4.58 -9.14 16.19
C ALA A 157 -4.01 -7.74 16.45
N ASN A 158 -4.36 -6.76 15.62
CA ASN A 158 -3.90 -5.38 15.80
C ASN A 158 -4.45 -4.72 17.06
N ARG A 159 -5.71 -4.99 17.41
CA ARG A 159 -6.30 -4.50 18.66
C ARG A 159 -5.57 -5.02 19.88
N GLN A 160 -5.17 -6.29 19.86
CA GLN A 160 -4.42 -6.91 20.97
C GLN A 160 -3.06 -6.26 21.20
N ILE A 161 -2.37 -5.85 20.15
CA ILE A 161 -1.07 -5.18 20.25
C ILE A 161 -1.16 -3.66 20.39
N GLY A 162 -2.38 -3.11 20.49
CA GLY A 162 -2.59 -1.67 20.64
C GLY A 162 -2.27 -0.84 19.39
N MET A 163 -2.16 -1.47 18.20
CA MET A 163 -1.92 -0.75 16.96
C MET A 163 -3.23 -0.25 16.34
N PRO A 164 -3.34 1.04 16.00
CA PRO A 164 -4.55 1.59 15.41
C PRO A 164 -4.84 0.95 14.05
N VAL A 165 -6.12 0.79 13.74
CA VAL A 165 -6.62 0.37 12.43
C VAL A 165 -7.68 1.38 12.00
N ALA A 166 -7.35 2.25 11.08
CA ALA A 166 -8.31 3.17 10.48
C ALA A 166 -9.19 2.43 9.47
N ASN A 167 -8.58 1.54 8.66
CA ASN A 167 -9.31 0.69 7.73
C ASN A 167 -8.56 -0.63 7.51
N ALA A 168 -9.31 -1.71 7.17
CA ALA A 168 -8.74 -2.99 6.79
C ALA A 168 -9.64 -3.65 5.74
N TRP A 169 -9.06 -4.03 4.60
CA TRP A 169 -9.82 -4.54 3.47
C TRP A 169 -9.03 -5.58 2.65
N PRO A 170 -9.75 -6.58 2.09
CA PRO A 170 -9.16 -7.59 1.23
C PRO A 170 -8.79 -7.00 -0.14
N ALA A 171 -7.65 -7.42 -0.68
CA ALA A 171 -7.09 -6.89 -1.91
C ALA A 171 -6.57 -7.97 -2.85
N THR A 172 -6.50 -7.62 -4.13
CA THR A 172 -5.64 -8.23 -5.14
C THR A 172 -4.41 -7.36 -5.36
N VAL A 173 -3.29 -7.96 -5.75
CA VAL A 173 -2.07 -7.24 -6.11
C VAL A 173 -1.91 -7.23 -7.64
N HIS A 174 -1.56 -6.07 -8.17
CA HIS A 174 -1.22 -5.86 -9.58
C HIS A 174 0.20 -5.34 -9.65
N VAL A 175 1.04 -6.05 -10.38
CA VAL A 175 2.44 -5.69 -10.65
C VAL A 175 2.56 -5.47 -12.16
N PRO A 176 2.92 -4.26 -12.62
CA PRO A 176 3.12 -4.01 -14.04
C PRO A 176 4.25 -4.87 -14.59
N ASP A 177 4.14 -5.34 -15.83
CA ASP A 177 5.18 -6.15 -16.50
C ASP A 177 6.55 -5.45 -16.53
N SER A 178 6.56 -4.12 -16.59
CA SER A 178 7.77 -3.30 -16.55
C SER A 178 8.44 -3.22 -15.16
N ALA A 179 7.77 -3.65 -14.11
CA ALA A 179 8.30 -3.63 -12.73
C ALA A 179 9.06 -4.92 -12.38
N ILE A 180 8.97 -5.96 -13.22
CA ILE A 180 9.70 -7.22 -13.02
C ILE A 180 11.11 -7.05 -13.60
N PRO A 181 12.18 -7.12 -12.78
CA PRO A 181 13.55 -7.14 -13.33
C PRO A 181 13.71 -8.36 -14.23
N ARG A 182 14.17 -8.15 -15.46
CA ARG A 182 14.56 -9.24 -16.36
C ARG A 182 15.93 -9.77 -15.96
#